data_b08b683883d4944e922907dcb78bc398
#
_entry.id   b08b683883d4944e922907dcb78bc398
#
_cell.length_a   1.000
_cell.length_b   1.000
_cell.length_c   1.000
_cell.angle_alpha   90.00
_cell.angle_beta   90.00
_cell.angle_gamma   90.00
#
_symmetry.space_group_name_H-M   'P 1'
#
loop_
_entity.id
_entity.type
_entity.pdbx_description
1 polymer ?
#
loop_
_entity_poly.entity_id
_entity_poly.type
_entity_poly.pdbx_seq_one_letter_code
_entity_poly.pdbx_strand_id
1 'polypeptide(L)'
;NILPQFNSLTDRKYGFEVYSRNGAELSVALESKPSWANVAMSKDEYGDYRAEVSVDWNSFDSGMIERGEVVLSVNGEKESVWLSAHKNVPVPDDISFVEDCGVVSIDAASYSRVQENEDTRLTVLENFGVEGKAVMLGEGLGKPQALVRTSPYLEYDFWCESRGMVDIYTYILPTFELYNALPPFEHEVQPNWTRYGILVDDGQVIH
;
A
#
# COMPACT_ATOMS: atom_id res chain seq x y z
N ASN A 1 22.31 7.59 -3.40
CA ASN A 1 21.20 6.87 -2.75
C ASN A 1 20.00 7.80 -2.59
N ILE A 2 18.77 7.23 -2.60
CA ILE A 2 17.52 7.98 -2.43
C ILE A 2 16.58 7.17 -1.53
N LEU A 3 15.93 7.83 -0.57
CA LEU A 3 14.86 7.23 0.22
C LEU A 3 13.49 7.40 -0.47
N PRO A 4 12.51 6.54 -0.15
CA PRO A 4 11.13 6.77 -0.57
C PRO A 4 10.64 8.16 -0.13
N GLN A 5 9.66 8.71 -0.82
CA GLN A 5 9.08 9.99 -0.44
C GLN A 5 8.36 9.87 0.91
N PHE A 6 8.68 10.77 1.83
CA PHE A 6 7.93 10.92 3.07
C PHE A 6 6.56 11.56 2.78
N ASN A 7 5.54 11.06 3.45
CA ASN A 7 4.16 11.49 3.26
C ASN A 7 3.54 11.81 4.62
N SER A 8 2.93 13.00 4.78
CA SER A 8 2.41 13.45 6.07
C SER A 8 1.18 12.67 6.54
N LEU A 9 0.43 12.01 5.64
CA LEU A 9 -0.75 11.22 6.00
C LEU A 9 -0.35 9.86 6.62
N THR A 10 0.78 9.29 6.21
CA THR A 10 1.26 8.02 6.75
C THR A 10 2.31 8.20 7.84
N ASP A 11 2.97 9.37 7.87
CA ASP A 11 4.05 9.74 8.81
C ASP A 11 5.09 8.62 9.02
N ARG A 12 5.41 7.92 7.94
CA ARG A 12 6.39 6.82 7.97
C ARG A 12 7.79 7.36 8.17
N LYS A 13 8.58 6.61 8.91
CA LYS A 13 10.01 6.80 9.00
C LYS A 13 10.71 5.86 8.03
N TYR A 14 11.79 6.34 7.43
CA TYR A 14 12.64 5.53 6.57
C TYR A 14 14.05 5.52 7.11
N GLY A 15 14.76 4.44 6.83
CA GLY A 15 16.13 4.29 7.27
C GLY A 15 17.07 3.88 6.15
N PHE A 16 18.36 4.05 6.41
CA PHE A 16 19.43 3.51 5.61
C PHE A 16 20.56 3.00 6.50
N GLU A 17 21.38 2.14 5.94
CA GLU A 17 22.51 1.53 6.64
C GLU A 17 23.81 1.89 5.93
N VAL A 18 24.86 2.09 6.71
CA VAL A 18 26.25 2.24 6.24
C VAL A 18 27.05 1.12 6.83
N TYR A 19 27.52 0.21 5.99
CA TYR A 19 28.25 -0.99 6.40
C TYR A 19 29.53 -1.19 5.60
N SER A 20 30.48 -1.92 6.21
CA SER A 20 31.76 -2.25 5.58
C SER A 20 31.69 -3.61 4.91
N ARG A 21 31.93 -3.65 3.58
CA ARG A 21 31.94 -4.91 2.83
C ARG A 21 33.14 -5.82 3.12
N ASN A 22 34.22 -5.26 3.64
CA ASN A 22 35.47 -5.96 3.90
C ASN A 22 35.82 -6.06 5.38
N GLY A 23 34.88 -5.68 6.27
CA GLY A 23 35.09 -5.67 7.72
C GLY A 23 36.04 -4.58 8.23
N ALA A 24 36.38 -3.59 7.39
CA ALA A 24 37.18 -2.45 7.85
C ALA A 24 36.36 -1.60 8.83
N GLU A 25 37.03 -1.00 9.80
CA GLU A 25 36.41 -0.10 10.76
C GLU A 25 35.78 1.11 10.05
N LEU A 26 34.54 1.43 10.41
CA LEU A 26 33.81 2.57 9.89
C LEU A 26 33.83 3.75 10.86
N SER A 27 34.10 4.92 10.32
CA SER A 27 33.89 6.21 10.96
C SER A 27 32.84 6.98 10.17
N VAL A 28 31.64 7.14 10.73
CA VAL A 28 30.52 7.83 10.08
C VAL A 28 30.10 9.01 10.92
N ALA A 29 30.00 10.19 10.28
CA ALA A 29 29.52 11.40 10.92
C ALA A 29 28.49 12.09 10.03
N LEU A 30 27.43 12.64 10.64
CA LEU A 30 26.47 13.49 9.94
C LEU A 30 27.08 14.88 9.74
N GLU A 31 27.27 15.30 8.49
CA GLU A 31 27.79 16.64 8.16
C GLU A 31 26.66 17.67 8.02
N SER A 32 25.61 17.33 7.27
CA SER A 32 24.49 18.22 7.09
C SER A 32 23.20 17.46 6.80
N LYS A 33 22.06 18.13 7.03
CA LYS A 33 20.74 17.64 6.73
C LYS A 33 19.80 18.83 6.47
N PRO A 34 18.65 18.62 5.78
CA PRO A 34 17.60 19.63 5.69
C PRO A 34 17.08 20.01 7.09
N SER A 35 16.68 21.25 7.28
CA SER A 35 16.15 21.73 8.58
C SER A 35 14.89 20.98 9.00
N TRP A 36 14.10 20.54 8.05
CA TRP A 36 12.86 19.78 8.24
C TRP A 36 13.06 18.27 8.50
N ALA A 37 14.27 17.74 8.30
CA ALA A 37 14.55 16.33 8.51
C ALA A 37 15.20 16.09 9.88
N ASN A 38 14.74 15.09 10.60
CA ASN A 38 15.38 14.56 11.79
C ASN A 38 16.11 13.26 11.43
N VAL A 39 17.39 13.17 11.79
CA VAL A 39 18.23 11.99 11.50
C VAL A 39 18.78 11.48 12.82
N ALA A 40 18.35 10.27 13.21
CA ALA A 40 18.88 9.57 14.37
C ALA A 40 19.83 8.47 13.90
N MET A 41 21.09 8.53 14.35
CA MET A 41 22.10 7.54 13.98
C MET A 41 22.47 6.68 15.18
N SER A 42 22.63 5.39 14.94
CA SER A 42 23.12 4.42 15.91
C SER A 42 24.20 3.54 15.27
N LYS A 43 25.15 3.08 16.09
CA LYS A 43 26.15 2.07 15.70
C LYS A 43 25.76 0.76 16.36
N ASP A 44 25.75 -0.32 15.62
CA ASP A 44 25.46 -1.64 16.15
C ASP A 44 26.71 -2.34 16.72
N GLU A 45 26.53 -3.55 17.24
CA GLU A 45 27.61 -4.35 17.84
C GLU A 45 28.64 -4.85 16.82
N TYR A 46 28.31 -4.85 15.54
CA TYR A 46 29.19 -5.25 14.43
C TYR A 46 29.98 -4.06 13.86
N GLY A 47 29.68 -2.85 14.31
CA GLY A 47 30.36 -1.64 13.87
C GLY A 47 29.68 -0.94 12.70
N ASP A 48 28.54 -1.43 12.23
CA ASP A 48 27.73 -0.83 11.17
C ASP A 48 26.85 0.28 11.74
N TYR A 49 26.49 1.23 10.89
CA TYR A 49 25.67 2.36 11.29
C TYR A 49 24.28 2.26 10.64
N ARG A 50 23.27 2.50 11.45
CA ARG A 50 21.89 2.65 11.01
C ARG A 50 21.43 4.07 11.28
N ALA A 51 20.84 4.68 10.26
CA ALA A 51 20.18 5.98 10.35
C ALA A 51 18.68 5.81 10.19
N GLU A 52 17.89 6.40 11.08
CA GLU A 52 16.46 6.59 10.95
C GLU A 52 16.18 8.05 10.62
N VAL A 53 15.36 8.29 9.59
CA VAL A 53 14.99 9.63 9.14
C VAL A 53 13.49 9.81 9.34
N SER A 54 13.11 10.94 9.93
CA SER A 54 11.72 11.39 10.08
C SER A 54 11.61 12.86 9.69
N VAL A 55 10.38 13.32 9.46
CA VAL A 55 10.09 14.68 9.00
C VAL A 55 9.41 15.50 10.10
N ASP A 56 9.83 16.76 10.26
CA ASP A 56 9.10 17.74 11.04
C ASP A 56 8.06 18.45 10.17
N TRP A 57 6.85 17.94 10.17
CA TRP A 57 5.74 18.44 9.36
C TRP A 57 5.26 19.84 9.72
N ASN A 58 5.69 20.40 10.87
CA ASN A 58 5.37 21.79 11.23
C ASN A 58 6.15 22.80 10.37
N SER A 59 7.21 22.36 9.73
CA SER A 59 8.04 23.19 8.84
C SER A 59 7.45 23.36 7.43
N PHE A 60 6.28 22.74 7.14
CA PHE A 60 5.67 22.72 5.81
C PHE A 60 4.31 23.37 5.79
N ASP A 61 4.00 24.02 4.67
CA ASP A 61 2.63 24.36 4.32
C ASP A 61 1.92 23.16 3.66
N SER A 62 0.59 23.13 3.76
CA SER A 62 -0.23 22.06 3.17
C SER A 62 -0.10 22.01 1.64
N GLY A 63 0.05 20.82 1.07
CA GLY A 63 0.28 20.59 -0.36
C GLY A 63 1.73 20.84 -0.81
N MET A 64 2.64 21.12 0.12
CA MET A 64 4.03 21.46 -0.21
C MET A 64 4.89 20.20 -0.36
N ILE A 65 5.76 20.20 -1.37
CA ILE A 65 6.78 19.16 -1.57
C ILE A 65 8.15 19.82 -1.43
N GLU A 66 8.95 19.28 -0.52
CA GLU A 66 10.33 19.68 -0.30
C GLU A 66 11.30 18.55 -0.66
N ARG A 67 12.49 18.94 -1.10
CA ARG A 67 13.59 18.03 -1.42
C ARG A 67 14.86 18.50 -0.73
N GLY A 68 15.70 17.55 -0.38
CA GLY A 68 16.98 17.84 0.24
C GLY A 68 17.87 16.62 0.28
N GLU A 69 19.03 16.76 0.91
CA GLU A 69 19.97 15.66 1.07
C GLU A 69 20.51 15.60 2.51
N VAL A 70 20.71 14.40 2.98
CA VAL A 70 21.53 14.10 4.15
C VAL A 70 22.94 13.83 3.66
N VAL A 71 23.91 14.59 4.14
CA VAL A 71 25.33 14.41 3.81
C VAL A 71 26.04 13.78 4.99
N LEU A 72 26.72 12.67 4.72
CA LEU A 72 27.54 11.97 5.69
C LEU A 72 29.01 12.06 5.30
N SER A 73 29.88 12.09 6.30
CA SER A 73 31.31 11.76 6.11
C SER A 73 31.49 10.29 6.48
N VAL A 74 31.90 9.47 5.53
CA VAL A 74 32.21 8.05 5.73
C VAL A 74 33.70 7.86 5.49
N ASN A 75 34.47 7.59 6.54
CA ASN A 75 35.94 7.50 6.49
C ASN A 75 36.61 8.71 5.83
N GLY A 76 36.01 9.91 5.96
CA GLY A 76 36.50 11.16 5.38
C GLY A 76 36.00 11.45 3.96
N GLU A 77 35.27 10.54 3.34
CA GLU A 77 34.61 10.75 2.05
C GLU A 77 33.16 11.18 2.25
N LYS A 78 32.65 12.06 1.37
CA LYS A 78 31.29 12.55 1.43
C LYS A 78 30.34 11.63 0.68
N GLU A 79 29.27 11.22 1.38
CA GLU A 79 28.18 10.43 0.82
C GLU A 79 26.86 11.17 1.02
N SER A 80 26.00 11.12 0.00
CA SER A 80 24.69 11.78 0.02
C SER A 80 23.54 10.82 -0.09
N VAL A 81 22.49 11.04 0.71
CA VAL A 81 21.20 10.37 0.64
C VAL A 81 20.12 11.42 0.37
N TRP A 82 19.46 11.28 -0.76
CA TRP A 82 18.41 12.21 -1.20
C TRP A 82 17.08 11.92 -0.52
N LEU A 83 16.43 12.99 -0.09
CA LEU A 83 15.14 12.99 0.58
C LEU A 83 14.12 13.77 -0.25
N SER A 84 12.87 13.33 -0.18
CA SER A 84 11.71 14.10 -0.64
C SER A 84 10.60 13.95 0.37
N ALA A 85 9.94 15.05 0.74
CA ALA A 85 8.84 15.06 1.68
C ALA A 85 7.64 15.81 1.11
N HIS A 86 6.45 15.26 1.24
CA HIS A 86 5.19 15.82 0.79
C HIS A 86 4.24 15.98 1.96
N LYS A 87 3.91 17.24 2.30
CA LYS A 87 2.82 17.52 3.22
C LYS A 87 1.52 17.60 2.46
N ASN A 88 0.72 16.57 2.58
CA ASN A 88 -0.56 16.42 1.88
C ASN A 88 -1.56 17.52 2.30
N VAL A 89 -2.55 17.74 1.47
CA VAL A 89 -3.74 18.53 1.86
C VAL A 89 -4.55 17.76 2.90
N PRO A 90 -5.36 18.44 3.72
CA PRO A 90 -6.23 17.75 4.68
C PRO A 90 -7.17 16.78 3.98
N VAL A 91 -7.29 15.58 4.52
CA VAL A 91 -8.17 14.52 4.06
C VAL A 91 -9.37 14.46 4.99
N PRO A 92 -10.60 14.21 4.49
CA PRO A 92 -11.76 14.00 5.35
C PRO A 92 -11.55 12.86 6.36
N ASP A 93 -12.06 13.01 7.56
CA ASP A 93 -11.84 12.07 8.68
C ASP A 93 -12.46 10.68 8.45
N ASP A 94 -13.42 10.57 7.54
CA ASP A 94 -14.12 9.33 7.17
C ASP A 94 -13.38 8.50 6.11
N ILE A 95 -12.28 9.00 5.56
CA ILE A 95 -11.44 8.30 4.58
C ILE A 95 -10.41 7.43 5.30
N SER A 96 -10.46 6.13 5.06
CA SER A 96 -9.55 5.16 5.70
C SER A 96 -8.29 4.86 4.88
N PHE A 97 -8.34 5.05 3.58
CA PHE A 97 -7.21 4.73 2.69
C PHE A 97 -6.74 5.97 1.96
N VAL A 98 -5.45 6.20 1.97
CA VAL A 98 -4.82 7.36 1.36
C VAL A 98 -3.70 6.94 0.43
N GLU A 99 -3.48 7.73 -0.61
CA GLU A 99 -2.36 7.54 -1.50
C GLU A 99 -1.03 7.78 -0.77
N ASP A 100 -0.11 6.84 -0.90
CA ASP A 100 1.26 6.95 -0.44
C ASP A 100 2.22 6.55 -1.58
N CYS A 101 3.05 7.49 -2.01
CA CYS A 101 4.00 7.29 -3.11
C CYS A 101 3.36 6.76 -4.41
N GLY A 102 2.17 7.23 -4.77
CA GLY A 102 1.46 6.82 -5.98
C GLY A 102 0.70 5.50 -5.86
N VAL A 103 0.55 4.97 -4.66
CA VAL A 103 -0.15 3.71 -4.39
C VAL A 103 -1.20 3.90 -3.30
N VAL A 104 -2.41 3.39 -3.54
CA VAL A 104 -3.41 3.18 -2.49
C VAL A 104 -3.47 1.69 -2.18
N SER A 105 -3.14 1.31 -0.96
CA SER A 105 -3.23 -0.08 -0.49
C SER A 105 -4.48 -0.26 0.34
N ILE A 106 -5.37 -1.14 -0.10
CA ILE A 106 -6.68 -1.35 0.52
C ILE A 106 -6.75 -2.78 1.06
N ASP A 107 -6.99 -2.90 2.37
CA ASP A 107 -7.35 -4.18 2.98
C ASP A 107 -8.81 -4.51 2.65
N ALA A 108 -9.03 -5.68 2.05
CA ALA A 108 -10.35 -6.11 1.62
C ALA A 108 -11.37 -6.24 2.76
N ALA A 109 -10.93 -6.48 3.99
CA ALA A 109 -11.81 -6.57 5.16
C ALA A 109 -12.19 -5.20 5.75
N SER A 110 -11.54 -4.12 5.31
CA SER A 110 -11.77 -2.75 5.79
C SER A 110 -12.66 -1.94 4.83
N TYR A 111 -13.72 -2.57 4.34
CA TYR A 111 -14.71 -1.93 3.46
C TYR A 111 -15.54 -0.86 4.21
N SER A 112 -15.91 0.20 3.50
CA SER A 112 -16.76 1.28 4.03
C SER A 112 -18.23 0.85 4.04
N ARG A 113 -18.67 0.18 2.98
CA ARG A 113 -20.03 -0.29 2.80
C ARG A 113 -20.07 -1.67 2.16
N VAL A 114 -21.13 -2.41 2.44
CA VAL A 114 -21.39 -3.71 1.83
C VAL A 114 -22.84 -3.78 1.36
N GLN A 115 -23.06 -4.32 0.20
CA GLN A 115 -24.40 -4.72 -0.28
C GLN A 115 -24.41 -6.23 -0.47
N GLU A 116 -25.39 -6.84 0.18
CA GLU A 116 -25.65 -8.29 0.11
C GLU A 116 -27.01 -8.56 -0.53
N ASN A 117 -27.29 -9.80 -0.88
CA ASN A 117 -28.61 -10.27 -1.24
C ASN A 117 -28.92 -11.61 -0.56
N GLU A 118 -30.04 -12.23 -0.87
CA GLU A 118 -30.47 -13.48 -0.24
C GLU A 118 -29.51 -14.66 -0.54
N ASP A 119 -28.90 -14.66 -1.74
CA ASP A 119 -28.03 -15.73 -2.23
C ASP A 119 -26.53 -15.46 -1.95
N THR A 120 -26.18 -14.23 -1.58
CA THR A 120 -24.76 -13.83 -1.45
C THR A 120 -24.58 -12.94 -0.26
N ARG A 121 -23.91 -13.46 0.76
CA ARG A 121 -23.52 -12.76 1.96
C ARG A 121 -22.01 -12.65 2.05
N LEU A 122 -21.53 -11.64 2.75
CA LEU A 122 -20.14 -11.45 3.04
C LEU A 122 -19.73 -12.25 4.28
N THR A 123 -18.61 -12.92 4.19
CA THR A 123 -17.95 -13.54 5.34
C THR A 123 -16.52 -13.03 5.43
N VAL A 124 -16.15 -12.49 6.59
CA VAL A 124 -14.74 -12.16 6.89
C VAL A 124 -14.07 -13.40 7.47
N LEU A 125 -13.00 -13.82 6.84
CA LEU A 125 -12.17 -14.95 7.26
C LEU A 125 -11.00 -14.41 8.08
N GLU A 126 -11.00 -14.72 9.37
CA GLU A 126 -9.92 -14.34 10.29
C GLU A 126 -8.71 -15.28 10.13
N ASN A 127 -7.51 -14.73 10.35
CA ASN A 127 -6.24 -15.42 10.22
C ASN A 127 -5.97 -15.97 8.80
N PHE A 128 -6.45 -15.25 7.80
CA PHE A 128 -6.31 -15.58 6.38
C PHE A 128 -5.70 -14.38 5.62
N GLY A 129 -4.99 -14.69 4.49
CA GLY A 129 -4.39 -13.63 3.68
C GLY A 129 -3.13 -13.03 4.28
N VAL A 130 -2.60 -12.00 3.63
CA VAL A 130 -1.33 -11.35 4.00
C VAL A 130 -1.48 -10.47 5.24
N GLU A 131 -2.60 -9.76 5.36
CA GLU A 131 -2.90 -8.84 6.47
C GLU A 131 -3.67 -9.53 7.61
N GLY A 132 -3.81 -10.86 7.56
CA GLY A 132 -4.49 -11.64 8.60
C GLY A 132 -6.01 -11.71 8.45
N LYS A 133 -6.60 -11.10 7.42
CA LYS A 133 -8.02 -11.19 7.08
C LYS A 133 -8.21 -11.34 5.58
N ALA A 134 -9.28 -12.03 5.20
CA ALA A 134 -9.76 -12.09 3.83
C ALA A 134 -11.29 -11.96 3.81
N VAL A 135 -11.84 -11.62 2.67
CA VAL A 135 -13.29 -11.57 2.48
C VAL A 135 -13.74 -12.59 1.45
N MET A 136 -14.85 -13.22 1.73
CA MET A 136 -15.51 -14.14 0.83
C MET A 136 -16.95 -13.66 0.61
N LEU A 137 -17.32 -13.46 -0.64
CA LEU A 137 -18.69 -13.18 -1.05
C LEU A 137 -19.36 -14.48 -1.48
N GLY A 138 -20.43 -14.84 -0.77
CA GLY A 138 -21.17 -16.08 -1.00
C GLY A 138 -20.57 -17.30 -0.28
N GLU A 139 -21.31 -18.39 -0.27
CA GLU A 139 -20.93 -19.64 0.41
C GLU A 139 -20.30 -20.67 -0.55
N GLY A 140 -19.69 -20.21 -1.64
CA GLY A 140 -18.94 -21.08 -2.57
C GLY A 140 -19.78 -21.93 -3.52
N LEU A 141 -21.05 -22.15 -3.23
CA LEU A 141 -21.99 -22.91 -4.07
C LEU A 141 -23.16 -22.05 -4.58
N GLY A 142 -23.03 -20.74 -4.46
CA GLY A 142 -24.02 -19.79 -4.92
C GLY A 142 -24.19 -19.79 -6.44
N LYS A 143 -25.35 -19.34 -6.90
CA LYS A 143 -25.59 -19.15 -8.35
C LYS A 143 -24.73 -18.02 -8.87
N PRO A 144 -24.21 -18.12 -10.11
CA PRO A 144 -23.52 -17.03 -10.76
C PRO A 144 -24.39 -15.76 -10.75
N GLN A 145 -23.82 -14.66 -10.30
CA GLN A 145 -24.46 -13.34 -10.27
C GLN A 145 -24.07 -12.55 -11.54
N ALA A 146 -25.01 -11.76 -12.06
CA ALA A 146 -24.67 -10.79 -13.09
C ALA A 146 -23.79 -9.69 -12.48
N LEU A 147 -22.81 -9.19 -13.20
CA LEU A 147 -21.96 -8.08 -12.75
C LEU A 147 -22.59 -6.75 -13.16
N VAL A 148 -23.53 -6.30 -12.35
CA VAL A 148 -24.28 -5.05 -12.52
C VAL A 148 -24.27 -4.26 -11.20
N ARG A 149 -24.62 -2.97 -11.25
CA ARG A 149 -24.61 -2.09 -10.06
C ARG A 149 -25.48 -2.58 -8.89
N THR A 150 -26.45 -3.45 -9.13
CA THR A 150 -27.33 -4.01 -8.08
C THR A 150 -26.85 -5.36 -7.55
N SER A 151 -25.74 -5.88 -8.07
CA SER A 151 -25.12 -7.09 -7.56
C SER A 151 -24.55 -6.87 -6.16
N PRO A 152 -24.30 -7.91 -5.37
CA PRO A 152 -23.55 -7.78 -4.13
C PRO A 152 -22.17 -7.17 -4.36
N TYR A 153 -21.78 -6.22 -3.53
CA TYR A 153 -20.50 -5.55 -3.65
C TYR A 153 -19.92 -5.12 -2.30
N LEU A 154 -18.63 -4.83 -2.32
CA LEU A 154 -17.90 -4.10 -1.28
C LEU A 154 -17.53 -2.73 -1.82
N GLU A 155 -17.61 -1.73 -0.99
CA GLU A 155 -17.26 -0.37 -1.33
C GLU A 155 -16.16 0.13 -0.40
N TYR A 156 -15.21 0.86 -0.98
CA TYR A 156 -14.03 1.39 -0.29
C TYR A 156 -13.89 2.86 -0.61
N ASP A 157 -13.83 3.70 0.40
CA ASP A 157 -13.55 5.12 0.24
C ASP A 157 -12.05 5.36 0.40
N PHE A 158 -11.44 6.03 -0.57
CA PHE A 158 -10.03 6.34 -0.55
C PHE A 158 -9.73 7.73 -1.12
N TRP A 159 -8.59 8.28 -0.73
CA TRP A 159 -8.13 9.59 -1.18
C TRP A 159 -6.92 9.47 -2.09
N CYS A 160 -7.02 10.10 -3.28
CA CYS A 160 -5.92 10.24 -4.21
C CYS A 160 -5.63 11.73 -4.47
N GLU A 161 -4.38 12.12 -4.40
CA GLU A 161 -3.92 13.45 -4.82
C GLU A 161 -3.37 13.43 -6.25
N SER A 162 -2.85 12.29 -6.69
CA SER A 162 -2.33 12.09 -8.04
C SER A 162 -3.45 11.96 -9.06
N ARG A 163 -3.16 12.42 -10.28
CA ARG A 163 -4.07 12.31 -11.43
C ARG A 163 -3.41 11.50 -12.52
N GLY A 164 -4.17 10.62 -13.16
CA GLY A 164 -3.65 9.83 -14.28
C GLY A 164 -4.36 8.51 -14.47
N MET A 165 -3.76 7.67 -15.28
CA MET A 165 -4.16 6.26 -15.39
C MET A 165 -3.64 5.49 -14.19
N VAL A 166 -4.44 4.55 -13.69
CA VAL A 166 -4.10 3.68 -12.57
C VAL A 166 -4.22 2.23 -12.99
N ASP A 167 -3.33 1.40 -12.46
CA ASP A 167 -3.43 -0.05 -12.55
C ASP A 167 -4.04 -0.56 -11.24
N ILE A 168 -5.04 -1.44 -11.34
CA ILE A 168 -5.69 -2.03 -10.17
C ILE A 168 -5.26 -3.50 -10.06
N TYR A 169 -4.66 -3.83 -8.92
CA TYR A 169 -4.23 -5.18 -8.58
C TYR A 169 -5.11 -5.75 -7.48
N THR A 170 -5.78 -6.86 -7.77
CA THR A 170 -6.58 -7.57 -6.79
C THR A 170 -5.88 -8.86 -6.38
N TYR A 171 -5.59 -9.01 -5.10
CA TYR A 171 -5.00 -10.21 -4.54
C TYR A 171 -6.12 -11.17 -4.13
N ILE A 172 -6.18 -12.33 -4.79
CA ILE A 172 -7.20 -13.35 -4.58
C ILE A 172 -6.51 -14.59 -4.01
N LEU A 173 -7.13 -15.17 -2.99
CA LEU A 173 -6.67 -16.47 -2.48
C LEU A 173 -6.95 -17.55 -3.52
N PRO A 174 -6.04 -18.52 -3.72
CA PRO A 174 -6.28 -19.64 -4.60
C PRO A 174 -7.54 -20.39 -4.18
N THR A 175 -8.48 -20.54 -5.11
CA THR A 175 -9.69 -21.34 -4.92
C THR A 175 -9.62 -22.58 -5.78
N PHE A 176 -10.10 -23.70 -5.25
CA PHE A 176 -10.26 -24.92 -6.06
C PHE A 176 -11.39 -24.73 -7.06
N GLU A 177 -11.24 -25.31 -8.25
CA GLU A 177 -12.31 -25.38 -9.23
C GLU A 177 -13.46 -26.27 -8.67
N LEU A 178 -14.51 -25.63 -8.19
CA LEU A 178 -15.65 -26.32 -7.59
C LEU A 178 -16.52 -27.06 -8.62
N TYR A 179 -16.42 -26.71 -9.90
CA TYR A 179 -17.28 -27.22 -10.95
C TYR A 179 -16.80 -28.49 -11.65
N ASN A 180 -15.58 -28.94 -11.42
CA ASN A 180 -15.09 -30.21 -12.00
C ASN A 180 -15.76 -31.47 -11.42
N ALA A 181 -16.58 -31.32 -10.39
CA ALA A 181 -17.33 -32.42 -9.77
C ALA A 181 -18.74 -32.62 -10.35
N LEU A 182 -19.21 -31.76 -11.23
CA LEU A 182 -20.50 -31.91 -11.88
C LEU A 182 -20.36 -32.66 -13.22
N PRO A 183 -21.36 -33.52 -13.59
CA PRO A 183 -21.31 -34.25 -14.85
C PRO A 183 -21.11 -33.29 -16.02
N PRO A 184 -20.48 -33.75 -17.12
CA PRO A 184 -20.19 -32.90 -18.26
C PRO A 184 -21.49 -32.37 -18.84
N PHE A 185 -21.72 -31.10 -18.69
CA PHE A 185 -22.75 -30.41 -19.50
C PHE A 185 -22.19 -30.23 -20.91
N GLU A 186 -22.98 -30.56 -21.91
CA GLU A 186 -22.63 -30.52 -23.32
C GLU A 186 -22.38 -29.13 -23.92
N HIS A 187 -22.12 -28.12 -23.10
CA HIS A 187 -21.85 -26.75 -23.56
C HIS A 187 -20.49 -26.29 -23.04
N GLU A 188 -19.72 -25.74 -23.95
CA GLU A 188 -18.37 -25.17 -23.81
C GLU A 188 -17.97 -24.89 -22.39
N VAL A 189 -17.00 -25.67 -21.91
CA VAL A 189 -16.38 -25.51 -20.58
C VAL A 189 -15.80 -24.09 -20.52
N GLN A 190 -16.59 -23.18 -19.98
CA GLN A 190 -16.05 -21.86 -19.60
C GLN A 190 -15.06 -22.11 -18.47
N PRO A 191 -13.82 -21.62 -18.53
CA PRO A 191 -12.90 -21.76 -17.43
C PRO A 191 -13.57 -21.20 -16.17
N ASN A 192 -13.57 -21.95 -15.08
CA ASN A 192 -14.21 -21.63 -13.81
C ASN A 192 -13.42 -20.56 -13.05
N TRP A 193 -13.28 -19.39 -13.64
CA TRP A 193 -12.57 -18.28 -13.03
C TRP A 193 -13.52 -17.50 -12.12
N THR A 194 -13.00 -17.12 -10.96
CA THR A 194 -13.68 -16.12 -10.16
C THR A 194 -13.79 -14.85 -10.97
N ARG A 195 -15.03 -14.39 -11.19
CA ARG A 195 -15.32 -13.15 -11.89
C ARG A 195 -15.72 -12.09 -10.89
N TYR A 196 -15.18 -10.92 -11.05
CA TYR A 196 -15.57 -9.73 -10.32
C TYR A 196 -15.52 -8.53 -11.25
N GLY A 197 -16.29 -7.50 -10.94
CA GLY A 197 -16.24 -6.22 -11.62
C GLY A 197 -15.76 -5.15 -10.68
N ILE A 198 -15.10 -4.14 -11.22
CA ILE A 198 -14.67 -2.96 -10.47
C ILE A 198 -15.44 -1.77 -11.03
N LEU A 199 -15.95 -0.95 -10.13
CA LEU A 199 -16.59 0.31 -10.41
C LEU A 199 -15.87 1.41 -9.65
N VAL A 200 -15.41 2.43 -10.35
CA VAL A 200 -14.80 3.61 -9.74
C VAL A 200 -15.79 4.76 -9.87
N ASP A 201 -16.19 5.34 -8.75
CA ASP A 201 -17.22 6.39 -8.65
C ASP A 201 -18.49 6.04 -9.42
N ASP A 202 -18.95 6.93 -10.30
CA ASP A 202 -20.11 6.72 -11.18
C ASP A 202 -19.75 6.18 -12.57
N GLY A 203 -18.55 5.65 -12.73
CA GLY A 203 -18.05 5.10 -13.99
C GLY A 203 -18.80 3.86 -14.50
N GLN A 204 -18.24 3.19 -15.48
CA GLN A 204 -18.72 1.88 -15.97
C GLN A 204 -18.03 0.75 -15.20
N VAL A 205 -18.77 -0.36 -15.04
CA VAL A 205 -18.19 -1.58 -14.45
C VAL A 205 -17.12 -2.13 -15.41
N ILE A 206 -15.92 -2.31 -14.89
CA ILE A 206 -14.78 -2.93 -15.59
C ILE A 206 -14.74 -4.41 -15.21
N HIS A 207 -14.62 -5.28 -16.21
CA HIS A 207 -14.62 -6.75 -16.03
C HIS A 207 -13.27 -7.37 -16.29
#